data_51d91e7025ab384ddc2c904d19d67738
#
_entry.id   51d91e7025ab384ddc2c904d19d67738
#
_cell.length_a   1.000
_cell.length_b   1.000
_cell.length_c   1.000
_cell.angle_alpha   90.00
_cell.angle_beta   90.00
_cell.angle_gamma   90.00
#
_symmetry.space_group_name_H-M   'P 1'
#
loop_
_entity.id
_entity.type
_entity.pdbx_description
1 polymer ?
#
loop_
_entity_poly.entity_id
_entity_poly.type
_entity_poly.pdbx_seq_one_letter_code
_entity_poly.pdbx_strand_id
1 'polypeptide(L)'
;METLYYNGVIRTMVSHIPEEALLVRDGRIAAVGEFGPMLEANPYVKKVDLQGACLMPAFLDAHSHIVSWAMGKLQADLSGAADFHAIAAAMADFARRRGIAPGQ
;
A
#
# COMPACT_ATOMS: atom_id res chain seq x y z
N MET A 1 -15.47 -18.50 -8.83
CA MET A 1 -15.67 -18.15 -7.39
C MET A 1 -16.10 -16.69 -7.29
N GLU A 2 -17.19 -16.41 -6.56
CA GLU A 2 -17.73 -15.05 -6.45
C GLU A 2 -17.62 -14.53 -5.03
N THR A 3 -17.27 -13.24 -4.89
CA THR A 3 -17.12 -12.57 -3.59
C THR A 3 -17.65 -11.16 -3.66
N LEU A 4 -18.53 -10.78 -2.73
CA LEU A 4 -19.09 -9.45 -2.57
C LEU A 4 -18.42 -8.77 -1.37
N TYR A 5 -17.73 -7.68 -1.62
CA TYR A 5 -17.14 -6.79 -0.61
C TYR A 5 -18.13 -5.68 -0.30
N TYR A 6 -18.35 -5.37 0.98
CA TYR A 6 -19.35 -4.39 1.42
C TYR A 6 -18.95 -3.76 2.77
N ASN A 7 -19.77 -2.81 3.26
CA ASN A 7 -19.56 -2.12 4.54
C ASN A 7 -18.18 -1.45 4.65
N GLY A 8 -17.77 -0.73 3.60
CA GLY A 8 -16.56 0.07 3.55
C GLY A 8 -16.66 1.18 2.52
N VAL A 9 -15.58 1.93 2.34
CA VAL A 9 -15.47 2.99 1.35
C VAL A 9 -14.79 2.43 0.11
N ILE A 10 -15.55 2.19 -0.97
CA ILE A 10 -14.99 1.64 -2.20
C ILE A 10 -14.71 2.78 -3.18
N ARG A 11 -13.44 3.03 -3.43
CA ARG A 11 -12.95 4.06 -4.35
C ARG A 11 -12.50 3.43 -5.66
N THR A 12 -13.29 3.61 -6.73
CA THR A 12 -12.96 3.07 -8.06
C THR A 12 -11.86 3.85 -8.77
N MET A 13 -11.61 5.08 -8.34
CA MET A 13 -10.74 6.08 -8.98
C MET A 13 -11.24 6.54 -10.37
N VAL A 14 -12.42 6.09 -10.80
CA VAL A 14 -13.11 6.53 -12.02
C VAL A 14 -14.12 7.63 -11.72
N SER A 15 -14.67 7.63 -10.50
CA SER A 15 -15.63 8.60 -9.97
C SER A 15 -15.14 9.15 -8.64
N HIS A 16 -15.57 10.40 -8.31
CA HIS A 16 -15.35 11.00 -7.00
C HIS A 16 -16.32 10.44 -5.93
N ILE A 17 -17.40 9.82 -6.35
CA ILE A 17 -18.41 9.22 -5.47
C ILE A 17 -17.93 7.82 -5.08
N PRO A 18 -17.86 7.50 -3.78
CA PRO A 18 -17.55 6.13 -3.34
C PRO A 18 -18.74 5.20 -3.65
N GLU A 19 -18.42 3.95 -3.91
CA GLU A 19 -19.41 2.89 -4.07
C GLU A 19 -19.60 2.12 -2.76
N GLU A 20 -20.77 1.48 -2.59
CA GLU A 20 -21.11 0.73 -1.37
C GLU A 20 -20.64 -0.72 -1.41
N ALA A 21 -20.60 -1.30 -2.61
CA ALA A 21 -20.25 -2.70 -2.81
C ALA A 21 -19.44 -2.94 -4.08
N LEU A 22 -18.65 -4.02 -4.05
CA LEU A 22 -17.86 -4.49 -5.18
C LEU A 22 -18.01 -6.01 -5.29
N LEU A 23 -18.45 -6.48 -6.45
CA LEU A 23 -18.56 -7.90 -6.79
C LEU A 23 -17.34 -8.34 -7.61
N VAL A 24 -16.65 -9.36 -7.11
CA VAL A 24 -15.56 -10.04 -7.83
C VAL A 24 -16.05 -11.39 -8.30
N ARG A 25 -15.85 -11.69 -9.58
CA ARG A 25 -16.14 -12.99 -10.20
C ARG A 25 -14.90 -13.48 -10.93
N ASP A 26 -14.44 -14.66 -10.58
CA ASP A 26 -13.27 -15.31 -11.20
C ASP A 26 -12.03 -14.43 -11.30
N GLY A 27 -11.75 -13.71 -10.18
CA GLY A 27 -10.59 -12.82 -10.05
C GLY A 27 -10.70 -11.48 -10.78
N ARG A 28 -11.89 -11.14 -11.31
CA ARG A 28 -12.15 -9.87 -12.01
C ARG A 28 -13.28 -9.11 -11.32
N ILE A 29 -13.23 -7.78 -11.36
CA ILE A 29 -14.33 -6.93 -10.92
C ILE A 29 -15.49 -7.12 -11.92
N ALA A 30 -16.60 -7.66 -11.43
CA ALA A 30 -17.80 -7.90 -12.22
C ALA A 30 -18.80 -6.74 -12.14
N ALA A 31 -18.89 -6.10 -10.96
CA ALA A 31 -19.77 -4.95 -10.76
C ALA A 31 -19.29 -4.10 -9.58
N VAL A 32 -19.64 -2.82 -9.58
CA VAL A 32 -19.57 -1.89 -8.45
C VAL A 32 -20.88 -1.15 -8.34
N GLY A 33 -21.29 -0.72 -7.14
CA GLY A 33 -22.54 0.02 -6.95
C GLY A 33 -23.14 -0.17 -5.56
N GLU A 34 -24.48 -0.11 -5.48
CA GLU A 34 -25.24 -0.23 -4.24
C GLU A 34 -25.25 -1.67 -3.71
N PHE A 35 -25.10 -1.82 -2.39
CA PHE A 35 -25.04 -3.13 -1.73
C PHE A 35 -26.36 -3.92 -1.84
N GLY A 36 -27.50 -3.29 -1.57
CA GLY A 36 -28.79 -3.96 -1.55
C GLY A 36 -29.15 -4.67 -2.85
N PRO A 37 -29.23 -3.96 -3.99
CA PRO A 37 -29.53 -4.55 -5.29
C PRO A 37 -28.51 -5.62 -5.70
N MET A 38 -27.24 -5.43 -5.34
CA MET A 38 -26.19 -6.37 -5.69
C MET A 38 -26.29 -7.68 -4.89
N LEU A 39 -26.69 -7.60 -3.62
CA LEU A 39 -26.96 -8.77 -2.78
C LEU A 39 -28.21 -9.52 -3.25
N GLU A 40 -29.28 -8.81 -3.62
CA GLU A 40 -30.50 -9.42 -4.16
C GLU A 40 -30.23 -10.22 -5.42
N ALA A 41 -29.41 -9.67 -6.33
CA ALA A 41 -29.04 -10.35 -7.56
C ALA A 41 -28.11 -11.55 -7.33
N ASN A 42 -27.40 -11.61 -6.18
CA ASN A 42 -26.40 -12.64 -5.87
C ASN A 42 -26.56 -13.17 -4.44
N PRO A 43 -27.70 -13.81 -4.08
CA PRO A 43 -28.05 -14.11 -2.68
C PRO A 43 -27.12 -15.10 -1.99
N TYR A 44 -26.43 -15.96 -2.75
CA TYR A 44 -25.54 -17.00 -2.23
C TYR A 44 -24.06 -16.66 -2.37
N VAL A 45 -23.74 -15.41 -2.76
CA VAL A 45 -22.35 -14.97 -2.90
C VAL A 45 -21.60 -14.98 -1.56
N LYS A 46 -20.34 -15.34 -1.56
CA LYS A 46 -19.47 -15.15 -0.40
C LYS A 46 -19.37 -13.66 -0.08
N LYS A 47 -19.61 -13.27 1.16
CA LYS A 47 -19.56 -11.87 1.61
C LYS A 47 -18.28 -11.62 2.42
N VAL A 48 -17.67 -10.46 2.18
CA VAL A 48 -16.52 -9.94 2.93
C VAL A 48 -16.87 -8.55 3.45
N ASP A 49 -17.00 -8.45 4.77
CA ASP A 49 -17.24 -7.20 5.48
C ASP A 49 -15.92 -6.42 5.59
N LEU A 50 -15.90 -5.20 5.05
CA LEU A 50 -14.73 -4.32 5.10
C LEU A 50 -14.60 -3.56 6.42
N GLN A 51 -15.62 -3.62 7.29
CA GLN A 51 -15.61 -2.99 8.63
C GLN A 51 -15.22 -1.50 8.59
N GLY A 52 -15.69 -0.77 7.61
CA GLY A 52 -15.39 0.65 7.40
C GLY A 52 -14.04 0.93 6.71
N ALA A 53 -13.27 -0.09 6.37
CA ALA A 53 -12.01 0.10 5.65
C ALA A 53 -12.22 0.63 4.23
N CYS A 54 -11.18 1.26 3.68
CA CYS A 54 -11.17 1.72 2.30
C CYS A 54 -10.64 0.62 1.37
N LEU A 55 -11.40 0.31 0.32
CA LEU A 55 -10.98 -0.54 -0.78
C LEU A 55 -10.76 0.31 -2.03
N MET A 56 -9.57 0.24 -2.60
CA MET A 56 -9.18 1.01 -3.77
C MET A 56 -8.22 0.20 -4.65
N PRO A 57 -8.00 0.57 -5.92
CA PRO A 57 -6.98 -0.05 -6.75
C PRO A 57 -5.60 0.04 -6.11
N ALA A 58 -4.79 -1.00 -6.28
CA ALA A 58 -3.40 -0.98 -5.86
C ALA A 58 -2.61 0.08 -6.64
N PHE A 59 -1.59 0.64 -6.01
CA PHE A 59 -0.69 1.58 -6.68
C PHE A 59 0.13 0.86 -7.75
N LEU A 60 0.19 1.49 -8.92
CA LEU A 60 1.02 1.09 -10.04
C LEU A 60 2.05 2.20 -10.26
N ASP A 61 3.28 1.95 -9.87
CA ASP A 61 4.38 2.89 -10.08
C ASP A 61 5.03 2.61 -11.45
N ALA A 62 4.68 3.42 -12.43
CA ALA A 62 5.20 3.30 -13.79
C ALA A 62 6.65 3.80 -13.93
N HIS A 63 7.17 4.52 -12.93
CA HIS A 63 8.55 5.01 -12.89
C HIS A 63 9.05 5.04 -11.46
N SER A 64 9.97 4.14 -11.12
CA SER A 64 10.58 4.11 -9.80
C SER A 64 12.08 3.88 -9.86
N HIS A 65 12.78 4.43 -8.87
CA HIS A 65 14.21 4.26 -8.68
C HIS A 65 14.49 3.20 -7.61
N ILE A 66 13.88 2.01 -7.76
CA ILE A 66 13.92 0.94 -6.75
C ILE A 66 15.36 0.52 -6.41
N VAL A 67 16.27 0.51 -7.40
CA VAL A 67 17.68 0.19 -7.17
C VAL A 67 18.35 1.27 -6.33
N SER A 68 18.14 2.55 -6.66
CA SER A 68 18.69 3.67 -5.88
C SER A 68 18.14 3.69 -4.46
N TRP A 69 16.83 3.43 -4.30
CA TRP A 69 16.21 3.31 -2.99
C TRP A 69 16.81 2.15 -2.18
N ALA A 70 16.98 0.97 -2.79
CA ALA A 70 17.56 -0.19 -2.14
C ALA A 70 19.03 0.05 -1.74
N MET A 71 19.81 0.67 -2.63
CA MET A 71 21.20 1.07 -2.33
C MET A 71 21.27 2.07 -1.18
N GLY A 72 20.34 3.02 -1.09
CA GLY A 72 20.21 3.95 0.03
C GLY A 72 20.02 3.26 1.39
N LYS A 73 19.36 2.08 1.42
CA LYS A 73 19.21 1.28 2.65
C LYS A 73 20.52 0.61 3.10
N LEU A 74 21.50 0.51 2.22
CA LEU A 74 22.83 -0.03 2.52
C LEU A 74 23.84 1.05 2.90
N GLN A 75 23.46 2.32 2.87
CA GLN A 75 24.30 3.49 3.17
C GLN A 75 23.86 4.16 4.48
N ALA A 76 24.71 5.03 5.03
CA ALA A 76 24.33 5.88 6.14
C ALA A 76 23.34 6.96 5.66
N ASP A 77 22.20 7.07 6.34
CA ASP A 77 21.25 8.15 6.08
C ASP A 77 21.74 9.44 6.77
N LEU A 78 22.11 10.42 5.96
CA LEU A 78 22.62 11.73 6.40
C LEU A 78 21.57 12.84 6.18
N SER A 79 20.37 12.52 5.73
CA SER A 79 19.36 13.53 5.36
C SER A 79 18.91 14.44 6.51
N GLY A 80 19.04 13.95 7.76
CA GLY A 80 18.74 14.75 8.97
C GLY A 80 19.96 15.44 9.60
N ALA A 81 21.16 15.33 9.01
CA ALA A 81 22.38 15.90 9.61
C ALA A 81 22.47 17.41 9.33
N ALA A 82 22.41 18.23 10.40
CA ALA A 82 22.43 19.69 10.31
C ALA A 82 23.85 20.27 10.17
N ASP A 83 24.89 19.54 10.59
CA ASP A 83 26.29 19.98 10.61
C ASP A 83 27.27 18.81 10.51
N PHE A 84 28.57 19.11 10.45
CA PHE A 84 29.64 18.07 10.36
C PHE A 84 29.68 17.14 11.58
N HIS A 85 29.32 17.60 12.77
CA HIS A 85 29.27 16.76 13.96
C HIS A 85 28.17 15.73 13.87
N ALA A 86 26.99 16.15 13.40
CA ALA A 86 25.85 15.26 13.14
C ALA A 86 26.16 14.21 12.05
N ILE A 87 26.85 14.63 10.97
CA ILE A 87 27.34 13.70 9.93
C ILE A 87 28.29 12.68 10.52
N ALA A 88 29.32 13.12 11.28
CA ALA A 88 30.28 12.21 11.90
C ALA A 88 29.61 11.24 12.88
N ALA A 89 28.66 11.71 13.68
CA ALA A 89 27.90 10.88 14.60
C ALA A 89 27.04 9.83 13.86
N ALA A 90 26.34 10.20 12.79
CA ALA A 90 25.53 9.32 11.98
C ALA A 90 26.38 8.23 11.29
N MET A 91 27.54 8.61 10.76
CA MET A 91 28.49 7.68 10.17
C MET A 91 29.05 6.69 11.19
N ALA A 92 29.46 7.17 12.37
CA ALA A 92 29.97 6.30 13.45
C ALA A 92 28.89 5.32 13.94
N ASP A 93 27.65 5.78 14.07
CA ASP A 93 26.52 4.92 14.45
C ASP A 93 26.21 3.86 13.39
N PHE A 94 26.20 4.25 12.12
CA PHE A 94 26.04 3.32 11.00
C PHE A 94 27.14 2.24 11.00
N ALA A 95 28.42 2.63 11.14
CA ALA A 95 29.54 1.71 11.19
C ALA A 95 29.41 0.70 12.34
N ARG A 96 29.04 1.18 13.54
CA ARG A 96 28.81 0.29 14.71
C ARG A 96 27.70 -0.72 14.42
N ARG A 97 26.53 -0.26 13.93
CA ARG A 97 25.39 -1.14 13.64
C ARG A 97 25.68 -2.19 12.57
N ARG A 98 26.56 -1.88 11.64
CA ARG A 98 26.98 -2.77 10.56
C ARG A 98 28.22 -3.63 10.90
N GLY A 99 28.83 -3.41 12.05
CA GLY A 99 30.05 -4.13 12.44
C GLY A 99 31.27 -3.82 11.56
N ILE A 100 31.30 -2.60 10.97
CA ILE A 100 32.44 -2.18 10.11
C ILE A 100 33.65 -1.87 10.99
N ALA A 101 34.76 -2.54 10.72
CA ALA A 101 35.99 -2.32 11.45
C ALA A 101 36.74 -1.04 10.98
N PRO A 102 37.56 -0.40 11.85
CA PRO A 102 38.38 0.73 11.44
C PRO A 102 39.26 0.39 10.24
N GLY A 103 39.23 1.20 9.20
CA GLY A 103 40.02 1.02 7.96
C GLY A 103 39.33 0.21 6.85
N GLN A 104 38.07 -0.17 7.06
CA GLN A 104 37.23 -0.80 6.01
C GLN A 104 36.34 0.22 5.31
#